data_1f7d620c487f06d4c6bcedfcaa5474f2
#
_entry.id   1f7d620c487f06d4c6bcedfcaa5474f2
#
_cell.length_a   1.000
_cell.length_b   1.000
_cell.length_c   1.000
_cell.angle_alpha   90.00
_cell.angle_beta   90.00
_cell.angle_gamma   90.00
#
_symmetry.space_group_name_H-M   'P 1'
#
loop_
_entity.id
_entity.type
_entity.pdbx_description
1 polymer ?
#
loop_
_entity_poly.entity_id
_entity_poly.type
_entity_poly.pdbx_seq_one_letter_code
_entity_poly.pdbx_strand_id
1 'polypeptide(L)'
;LPAGLILFLVVAGLIPNLWLSFRVVAKYGVAKHEVSAETVSSIVEYIDGIQTFRAYHMGGVQNQATTEAMRRFSRVCYLYEAKGIPIGFGYNILSWCSVPAIMALAAGPWAAGTLSNVDYLMVSMLPILLTKLTTAISIDLFEWKHLMVSKNNILQVMAEPEERGSMAPFHPAEQNITFRSVSF
;
A
#
# COMPACT_ATOMS: atom_id res chain seq x y z
N LEU A 1 14.79 -6.91 35.16
CA LEU A 1 14.16 -8.02 34.41
C LEU A 1 12.79 -7.67 33.81
N PRO A 2 11.78 -7.12 34.55
CA PRO A 2 10.43 -6.91 33.98
C PRO A 2 10.39 -5.84 32.87
N ALA A 3 11.14 -4.74 32.99
CA ALA A 3 11.24 -3.71 31.94
C ALA A 3 11.81 -4.27 30.63
N GLY A 4 12.88 -5.08 30.72
CA GLY A 4 13.46 -5.75 29.55
C GLY A 4 12.49 -6.70 28.86
N LEU A 5 11.64 -7.38 29.61
CA LEU A 5 10.61 -8.28 29.08
C LEU A 5 9.52 -7.50 28.31
N ILE A 6 9.10 -6.33 28.80
CA ILE A 6 8.16 -5.46 28.07
C ILE A 6 8.77 -4.97 26.75
N LEU A 7 10.03 -4.51 26.77
CA LEU A 7 10.71 -4.08 25.55
C LEU A 7 10.86 -5.23 24.54
N PHE A 8 11.19 -6.42 25.03
CA PHE A 8 11.25 -7.62 24.19
C PHE A 8 9.90 -7.95 23.56
N LEU A 9 8.79 -7.86 24.32
CA LEU A 9 7.45 -8.11 23.80
C LEU A 9 7.04 -7.08 22.73
N VAL A 10 7.43 -5.82 22.88
CA VAL A 10 7.18 -4.79 21.85
C VAL A 10 7.91 -5.14 20.56
N VAL A 11 9.18 -5.53 20.64
CA VAL A 11 9.96 -5.94 19.44
C VAL A 11 9.39 -7.23 18.84
N ALA A 12 9.09 -8.22 19.66
CA ALA A 12 8.49 -9.48 19.20
C ALA A 12 7.12 -9.27 18.55
N GLY A 13 6.33 -8.31 19.03
CA GLY A 13 5.04 -7.92 18.44
C GLY A 13 5.14 -7.30 17.04
N LEU A 14 6.33 -6.83 16.63
CA LEU A 14 6.59 -6.35 15.28
C LEU A 14 6.41 -7.47 14.23
N ILE A 15 6.83 -8.69 14.55
CA ILE A 15 6.77 -9.84 13.63
C ILE A 15 5.33 -10.16 13.22
N PRO A 16 4.37 -10.40 14.13
CA PRO A 16 2.99 -10.66 13.76
C PRO A 16 2.32 -9.45 13.10
N ASN A 17 2.67 -8.22 13.49
CA ASN A 17 2.18 -7.01 12.84
C ASN A 17 2.59 -6.96 11.37
N LEU A 18 3.87 -7.16 11.05
CA LEU A 18 4.37 -7.20 9.69
C LEU A 18 3.76 -8.34 8.87
N TRP A 19 3.68 -9.53 9.45
CA TRP A 19 3.07 -10.68 8.79
C TRP A 19 1.62 -10.42 8.41
N LEU A 20 0.84 -9.83 9.32
CA LEU A 20 -0.57 -9.49 9.09
C LEU A 20 -0.71 -8.38 8.02
N SER A 21 0.12 -7.34 8.11
CA SER A 21 0.17 -6.24 7.15
C SER A 21 0.51 -6.74 5.74
N PHE A 22 1.53 -7.59 5.60
CA PHE A 22 1.90 -8.18 4.31
C PHE A 22 0.79 -9.05 3.72
N ARG A 23 0.03 -9.74 4.55
CA ARG A 23 -1.13 -10.54 4.12
C ARG A 23 -2.26 -9.67 3.57
N VAL A 24 -2.49 -8.51 4.18
CA VAL A 24 -3.46 -7.52 3.69
C VAL A 24 -3.00 -6.93 2.36
N VAL A 25 -1.73 -6.52 2.25
CA VAL A 25 -1.16 -6.01 0.99
C VAL A 25 -1.25 -7.04 -0.12
N ALA A 26 -0.88 -8.29 0.15
CA ALA A 26 -0.93 -9.36 -0.86
C ALA A 26 -2.36 -9.65 -1.35
N LYS A 27 -3.35 -9.58 -0.46
CA LYS A 27 -4.74 -9.91 -0.80
C LYS A 27 -5.49 -8.74 -1.43
N TYR A 28 -5.39 -7.56 -0.85
CA TYR A 28 -6.19 -6.39 -1.24
C TYR A 28 -5.42 -5.39 -2.09
N GLY A 29 -4.09 -5.38 -2.00
CA GLY A 29 -3.24 -4.47 -2.77
C GLY A 29 -3.25 -4.81 -4.27
N VAL A 30 -3.22 -6.09 -4.65
CA VAL A 30 -3.31 -6.53 -6.05
C VAL A 30 -4.65 -6.08 -6.65
N ALA A 31 -5.76 -6.37 -5.96
CA ALA A 31 -7.09 -5.94 -6.42
C ALA A 31 -7.20 -4.40 -6.55
N LYS A 32 -6.56 -3.64 -5.64
CA LYS A 32 -6.50 -2.18 -5.72
C LYS A 32 -5.76 -1.72 -6.99
N HIS A 33 -4.65 -2.36 -7.34
CA HIS A 33 -3.88 -2.04 -8.55
C HIS A 33 -4.64 -2.34 -9.83
N GLU A 34 -5.28 -3.51 -9.93
CA GLU A 34 -6.09 -3.90 -11.10
C GLU A 34 -7.24 -2.93 -11.34
N VAL A 35 -8.04 -2.67 -10.29
CA VAL A 35 -9.18 -1.74 -10.38
C VAL A 35 -8.70 -0.29 -10.61
N SER A 36 -7.53 0.09 -10.12
CA SER A 36 -6.92 1.40 -10.40
C SER A 36 -6.60 1.54 -11.88
N ALA A 37 -5.98 0.54 -12.50
CA ALA A 37 -5.64 0.55 -13.92
C ALA A 37 -6.90 0.61 -14.80
N GLU A 38 -7.92 -0.19 -14.49
CA GLU A 38 -9.24 -0.16 -15.17
C GLU A 38 -9.89 1.22 -15.06
N THR A 39 -9.83 1.83 -13.87
CA THR A 39 -10.43 3.15 -13.63
C THR A 39 -9.70 4.24 -14.40
N VAL A 40 -8.35 4.22 -14.40
CA VAL A 40 -7.54 5.17 -15.18
C VAL A 40 -7.84 5.04 -16.67
N SER A 41 -7.92 3.83 -17.21
CA SER A 41 -8.29 3.59 -18.61
C SER A 41 -9.66 4.18 -18.94
N SER A 42 -10.66 3.95 -18.09
CA SER A 42 -12.03 4.51 -18.27
C SER A 42 -12.04 6.04 -18.20
N ILE A 43 -11.18 6.66 -17.36
CA ILE A 43 -11.06 8.12 -17.28
C ILE A 43 -10.40 8.68 -18.54
N VAL A 44 -9.34 8.04 -19.04
CA VAL A 44 -8.64 8.45 -20.26
C VAL A 44 -9.61 8.38 -21.45
N GLU A 45 -10.33 7.27 -21.61
CA GLU A 45 -11.35 7.12 -22.66
C GLU A 45 -12.43 8.22 -22.58
N TYR A 46 -12.87 8.55 -21.37
CA TYR A 46 -13.85 9.64 -21.18
C TYR A 46 -13.27 11.01 -21.56
N ILE A 47 -12.00 11.28 -21.22
CA ILE A 47 -11.33 12.55 -21.54
C ILE A 47 -11.12 12.67 -23.04
N ASP A 48 -10.67 11.63 -23.71
CA ASP A 48 -10.44 11.61 -25.15
C ASP A 48 -11.75 11.76 -25.93
N GLY A 49 -12.81 11.14 -25.43
CA GLY A 49 -14.16 11.21 -26.02
C GLY A 49 -15.04 12.36 -25.51
N ILE A 50 -14.53 13.30 -24.71
CA ILE A 50 -15.36 14.28 -23.97
C ILE A 50 -16.24 15.14 -24.86
N GLN A 51 -15.79 15.49 -26.05
CA GLN A 51 -16.57 16.30 -27.01
C GLN A 51 -17.75 15.49 -27.53
N THR A 52 -17.56 14.22 -27.85
CA THR A 52 -18.60 13.29 -28.27
C THR A 52 -19.62 13.06 -27.15
N PHE A 53 -19.16 12.79 -25.94
CA PHE A 53 -20.05 12.61 -24.78
C PHE A 53 -20.89 13.86 -24.50
N ARG A 54 -20.32 15.06 -24.64
CA ARG A 54 -21.06 16.32 -24.49
C ARG A 54 -22.13 16.51 -25.58
N ALA A 55 -21.81 16.17 -26.84
CA ALA A 55 -22.76 16.27 -27.94
C ALA A 55 -24.01 15.39 -27.74
N TYR A 56 -23.83 14.23 -27.08
CA TYR A 56 -24.93 13.31 -26.76
C TYR A 56 -25.50 13.51 -25.35
N HIS A 57 -25.18 14.61 -24.67
CA HIS A 57 -25.57 14.89 -23.28
C HIS A 57 -25.18 13.80 -22.26
N MET A 58 -24.17 12.99 -22.55
CA MET A 58 -23.64 11.92 -21.68
C MET A 58 -22.41 12.38 -20.87
N GLY A 59 -22.27 13.67 -20.62
CA GLY A 59 -21.14 14.24 -19.88
C GLY A 59 -21.27 14.10 -18.36
N GLY A 60 -20.15 14.00 -17.66
CA GLY A 60 -20.09 13.98 -16.21
C GLY A 60 -20.72 12.74 -15.58
N VAL A 61 -21.60 12.95 -14.59
CA VAL A 61 -22.26 11.88 -13.82
C VAL A 61 -23.16 10.97 -14.68
N GLN A 62 -23.57 11.43 -15.86
CA GLN A 62 -24.38 10.64 -16.79
C GLN A 62 -23.55 9.56 -17.52
N ASN A 63 -22.23 9.67 -17.54
CA ASN A 63 -21.37 8.56 -17.98
C ASN A 63 -21.34 7.47 -16.90
N GLN A 64 -22.23 6.50 -17.04
CA GLN A 64 -22.41 5.42 -16.07
C GLN A 64 -21.17 4.54 -15.95
N ALA A 65 -20.47 4.27 -17.06
CA ALA A 65 -19.27 3.43 -17.07
C ALA A 65 -18.15 4.01 -16.20
N THR A 66 -17.77 5.27 -16.43
CA THR A 66 -16.73 5.95 -15.64
C THR A 66 -17.15 6.13 -14.18
N THR A 67 -18.44 6.45 -13.93
CA THR A 67 -18.96 6.60 -12.57
C THR A 67 -18.92 5.28 -11.81
N GLU A 68 -19.24 4.17 -12.46
CA GLU A 68 -19.19 2.83 -11.84
C GLU A 68 -17.76 2.36 -11.59
N ALA A 69 -16.83 2.59 -12.52
CA ALA A 69 -15.42 2.34 -12.34
C ALA A 69 -14.87 3.10 -11.11
N MET A 70 -15.17 4.39 -10.98
CA MET A 70 -14.77 5.20 -9.83
C MET A 70 -15.38 4.69 -8.51
N ARG A 71 -16.64 4.29 -8.50
CA ARG A 71 -17.30 3.72 -7.31
C ARG A 71 -16.66 2.39 -6.91
N ARG A 72 -16.33 1.53 -7.89
CA ARG A 72 -15.64 0.27 -7.65
C ARG A 72 -14.25 0.51 -7.06
N PHE A 73 -13.50 1.43 -7.63
CA PHE A 73 -12.18 1.82 -7.12
C PHE A 73 -12.26 2.37 -5.69
N SER A 74 -13.17 3.29 -5.42
CA SER A 74 -13.39 3.84 -4.07
C SER A 74 -13.71 2.74 -3.05
N ARG A 75 -14.55 1.76 -3.40
CA ARG A 75 -14.89 0.64 -2.52
C ARG A 75 -13.68 -0.24 -2.23
N VAL A 76 -12.86 -0.54 -3.25
CA VAL A 76 -11.66 -1.37 -3.08
C VAL A 76 -10.62 -0.64 -2.24
N CYS A 77 -10.41 0.66 -2.45
CA CYS A 77 -9.55 1.48 -1.62
C CYS A 77 -10.03 1.49 -0.17
N TYR A 78 -11.32 1.71 0.06
CA TYR A 78 -11.89 1.68 1.41
C TYR A 78 -11.65 0.33 2.11
N LEU A 79 -11.87 -0.80 1.42
CA LEU A 79 -11.63 -2.13 1.99
C LEU A 79 -10.15 -2.36 2.31
N TYR A 80 -9.25 -1.90 1.46
CA TYR A 80 -7.82 -1.99 1.69
C TYR A 80 -7.40 -1.22 2.95
N GLU A 81 -7.83 0.04 3.07
CA GLU A 81 -7.53 0.88 4.22
C GLU A 81 -8.23 0.38 5.50
N ALA A 82 -9.50 0.00 5.42
CA ALA A 82 -10.26 -0.51 6.57
C ALA A 82 -9.68 -1.82 7.15
N LYS A 83 -8.92 -2.59 6.35
CA LYS A 83 -8.23 -3.80 6.83
C LYS A 83 -6.78 -3.53 7.23
N GLY A 84 -6.10 -2.57 6.59
CA GLY A 84 -4.71 -2.24 6.87
C GLY A 84 -4.52 -1.35 8.10
N ILE A 85 -5.29 -0.26 8.19
CA ILE A 85 -5.16 0.73 9.26
C ILE A 85 -5.28 0.13 10.68
N PRO A 86 -6.28 -0.72 10.99
CA PRO A 86 -6.43 -1.26 12.34
C PRO A 86 -5.24 -2.10 12.81
N ILE A 87 -4.54 -2.78 11.88
CA ILE A 87 -3.39 -3.62 12.21
C ILE A 87 -2.22 -2.74 12.65
N GLY A 88 -1.84 -1.75 11.82
CA GLY A 88 -0.76 -0.81 12.15
C GLY A 88 -1.08 0.03 13.39
N PHE A 89 -2.32 0.50 13.50
CA PHE A 89 -2.77 1.31 14.63
C PHE A 89 -2.78 0.51 15.94
N GLY A 90 -3.25 -0.73 15.91
CA GLY A 90 -3.24 -1.62 17.08
C GLY A 90 -1.83 -1.88 17.60
N TYR A 91 -0.88 -2.16 16.72
CA TYR A 91 0.53 -2.30 17.09
C TYR A 91 1.11 -0.99 17.65
N ASN A 92 0.77 0.14 17.04
CA ASN A 92 1.23 1.45 17.50
C ASN A 92 0.75 1.75 18.93
N ILE A 93 -0.52 1.53 19.23
CA ILE A 93 -1.07 1.66 20.58
C ILE A 93 -0.33 0.75 21.57
N LEU A 94 -0.15 -0.53 21.23
CA LEU A 94 0.56 -1.48 22.09
C LEU A 94 1.99 -1.00 22.39
N SER A 95 2.69 -0.51 21.38
CA SER A 95 4.05 0.02 21.51
C SER A 95 4.09 1.25 22.42
N TRP A 96 3.17 2.20 22.25
CA TRP A 96 3.10 3.38 23.13
C TRP A 96 2.66 3.07 24.55
N CYS A 97 1.84 2.05 24.79
CA CYS A 97 1.50 1.58 26.13
C CYS A 97 2.71 1.05 26.93
N SER A 98 3.80 0.67 26.24
CA SER A 98 5.04 0.27 26.91
C SER A 98 5.69 1.42 27.70
N VAL A 99 5.50 2.66 27.26
CA VAL A 99 6.10 3.86 27.90
C VAL A 99 5.59 4.00 29.35
N PRO A 100 4.28 4.20 29.60
CA PRO A 100 3.77 4.34 30.96
C PRO A 100 3.97 3.07 31.78
N ALA A 101 3.93 1.88 31.16
CA ALA A 101 4.17 0.62 31.86
C ALA A 101 5.61 0.56 32.43
N ILE A 102 6.63 0.92 31.65
CA ILE A 102 8.01 0.93 32.10
C ILE A 102 8.25 2.04 33.11
N MET A 103 7.67 3.22 32.92
CA MET A 103 7.75 4.30 33.91
C MET A 103 7.18 3.89 35.28
N ALA A 104 6.02 3.24 35.27
CA ALA A 104 5.40 2.74 36.50
C ALA A 104 6.24 1.65 37.20
N LEU A 105 6.85 0.73 36.43
CA LEU A 105 7.74 -0.29 36.98
C LEU A 105 9.04 0.29 37.54
N ALA A 106 9.58 1.32 36.95
CA ALA A 106 10.79 1.98 37.39
C ALA A 106 10.57 2.93 38.57
N ALA A 107 9.33 3.42 38.78
CA ALA A 107 8.98 4.34 39.85
C ALA A 107 9.20 3.73 41.25
N GLY A 108 8.91 2.44 41.45
CA GLY A 108 9.13 1.76 42.72
C GLY A 108 10.61 1.73 43.16
N PRO A 109 11.53 1.20 42.34
CA PRO A 109 12.97 1.26 42.62
C PRO A 109 13.52 2.68 42.77
N TRP A 110 13.01 3.63 42.01
CA TRP A 110 13.39 5.02 42.14
C TRP A 110 12.95 5.61 43.49
N ALA A 111 11.69 5.39 43.91
CA ALA A 111 11.19 5.85 45.19
C ALA A 111 11.90 5.18 46.39
N ALA A 112 12.36 3.94 46.23
CA ALA A 112 13.17 3.22 47.21
C ALA A 112 14.66 3.68 47.26
N GLY A 113 15.07 4.63 46.42
CA GLY A 113 16.44 5.14 46.36
C GLY A 113 17.49 4.17 45.72
N THR A 114 17.00 3.04 45.17
CA THR A 114 17.88 2.04 44.49
C THR A 114 18.20 2.42 43.05
N LEU A 115 17.45 3.35 42.47
CA LEU A 115 17.64 3.87 41.12
C LEU A 115 17.95 5.37 41.20
N SER A 116 19.01 5.85 40.54
CA SER A 116 19.31 7.26 40.48
C SER A 116 18.30 8.03 39.58
N ASN A 117 18.21 9.35 39.75
CA ASN A 117 17.34 10.18 38.89
C ASN A 117 17.71 10.06 37.41
N VAL A 118 19.01 9.95 37.12
CA VAL A 118 19.51 9.82 35.74
C VAL A 118 19.13 8.46 35.15
N ASP A 119 19.29 7.39 35.92
CA ASP A 119 18.90 6.04 35.48
C ASP A 119 17.40 5.91 35.26
N TYR A 120 16.58 6.52 36.13
CA TYR A 120 15.11 6.56 35.94
C TYR A 120 14.74 7.26 34.63
N LEU A 121 15.35 8.42 34.33
CA LEU A 121 15.11 9.12 33.07
C LEU A 121 15.57 8.30 31.86
N MET A 122 16.76 7.70 31.92
CA MET A 122 17.26 6.86 30.83
C MET A 122 16.35 5.67 30.56
N VAL A 123 15.95 4.92 31.58
CA VAL A 123 15.06 3.76 31.44
C VAL A 123 13.69 4.19 30.90
N SER A 124 13.19 5.38 31.30
CA SER A 124 11.91 5.91 30.83
C SER A 124 11.96 6.36 29.35
N MET A 125 13.14 6.77 28.85
CA MET A 125 13.30 7.16 27.45
C MET A 125 13.48 5.98 26.48
N LEU A 126 13.97 4.84 26.95
CA LEU A 126 14.19 3.64 26.14
C LEU A 126 12.96 3.17 25.35
N PRO A 127 11.77 3.06 25.94
CA PRO A 127 10.58 2.62 25.20
C PRO A 127 10.16 3.61 24.11
N ILE A 128 10.38 4.91 24.31
CA ILE A 128 10.09 5.95 23.31
C ILE A 128 11.00 5.76 22.08
N LEU A 129 12.30 5.60 22.30
CA LEU A 129 13.27 5.36 21.21
C LEU A 129 12.95 4.06 20.47
N LEU A 130 12.66 2.99 21.23
CA LEU A 130 12.32 1.70 20.66
C LEU A 130 11.04 1.75 19.83
N THR A 131 9.99 2.42 20.33
CA THR A 131 8.72 2.60 19.60
C THR A 131 8.93 3.37 18.31
N LYS A 132 9.73 4.45 18.33
CA LYS A 132 10.06 5.20 17.11
C LYS A 132 10.83 4.33 16.10
N LEU A 133 11.82 3.57 16.56
CA LEU A 133 12.62 2.70 15.70
C LEU A 133 11.78 1.58 15.09
N THR A 134 10.97 0.88 15.88
CA THR A 134 10.10 -0.21 15.38
C THR A 134 9.01 0.30 14.44
N THR A 135 8.48 1.51 14.69
CA THR A 135 7.50 2.15 13.79
C THR A 135 8.15 2.51 12.45
N ALA A 136 9.34 3.10 12.46
CA ALA A 136 10.08 3.43 11.24
C ALA A 136 10.37 2.16 10.42
N ILE A 137 10.92 1.12 11.04
CA ILE A 137 11.17 -0.18 10.38
C ILE A 137 9.88 -0.76 9.79
N SER A 138 8.76 -0.66 10.51
CA SER A 138 7.47 -1.17 10.06
C SER A 138 6.99 -0.45 8.79
N ILE A 139 7.13 0.88 8.75
CA ILE A 139 6.77 1.71 7.60
C ILE A 139 7.68 1.39 6.41
N ASP A 140 9.00 1.38 6.62
CA ASP A 140 9.97 1.14 5.55
C ASP A 140 9.80 -0.25 4.91
N LEU A 141 9.55 -1.28 5.72
CA LEU A 141 9.29 -2.63 5.21
C LEU A 141 7.95 -2.72 4.45
N PHE A 142 6.94 -1.97 4.87
CA PHE A 142 5.67 -1.89 4.17
C PHE A 142 5.83 -1.20 2.81
N GLU A 143 6.52 -0.06 2.76
CA GLU A 143 6.85 0.67 1.53
C GLU A 143 7.72 -0.18 0.58
N TRP A 144 8.72 -0.87 1.13
CA TRP A 144 9.55 -1.79 0.33
C TRP A 144 8.71 -2.87 -0.36
N LYS A 145 7.70 -3.41 0.32
CA LYS A 145 6.79 -4.39 -0.28
C LYS A 145 5.98 -3.79 -1.44
N HIS A 146 5.50 -2.55 -1.30
CA HIS A 146 4.83 -1.83 -2.39
C HIS A 146 5.75 -1.58 -3.58
N LEU A 147 7.00 -1.16 -3.33
CA LEU A 147 8.01 -0.96 -4.38
C LEU A 147 8.32 -2.25 -5.14
N MET A 148 8.36 -3.39 -4.45
CA MET A 148 8.56 -4.70 -5.10
C MET A 148 7.43 -5.06 -6.06
N VAL A 149 6.18 -4.75 -5.72
CA VAL A 149 5.03 -4.95 -6.63
C VAL A 149 5.18 -4.06 -7.86
N SER A 150 5.47 -2.78 -7.67
CA SER A 150 5.67 -1.82 -8.77
C SER A 150 6.85 -2.22 -9.69
N LYS A 151 7.96 -2.67 -9.10
CA LYS A 151 9.11 -3.20 -9.85
C LYS A 151 8.70 -4.37 -10.74
N ASN A 152 7.95 -5.33 -10.22
CA ASN A 152 7.53 -6.50 -10.99
C ASN A 152 6.65 -6.12 -12.17
N ASN A 153 5.75 -5.16 -11.99
CA ASN A 153 4.91 -4.64 -13.08
C ASN A 153 5.75 -3.98 -14.19
N ILE A 154 6.76 -3.17 -13.82
CA ILE A 154 7.69 -2.56 -14.79
C ILE A 154 8.47 -3.64 -15.54
N LEU A 155 8.99 -4.64 -14.82
CA LEU A 155 9.73 -5.74 -15.46
C LEU A 155 8.86 -6.57 -16.40
N GLN A 156 7.58 -6.73 -16.09
CA GLN A 156 6.63 -7.41 -16.96
C GLN A 156 6.45 -6.65 -18.28
N VAL A 157 6.25 -5.33 -18.22
CA VAL A 157 6.15 -4.49 -19.42
C VAL A 157 7.45 -4.51 -20.23
N MET A 158 8.61 -4.45 -19.56
CA MET A 158 9.90 -4.53 -20.23
C MET A 158 10.21 -5.89 -20.86
N ALA A 159 9.58 -6.96 -20.35
CA ALA A 159 9.74 -8.31 -20.89
C ALA A 159 8.84 -8.61 -22.10
N GLU A 160 7.89 -7.72 -22.41
CA GLU A 160 7.06 -7.86 -23.61
C GLU A 160 7.96 -7.81 -24.85
N PRO A 161 7.83 -8.77 -25.76
CA PRO A 161 8.64 -8.79 -26.96
C PRO A 161 8.32 -7.60 -27.83
N GLU A 162 9.36 -6.93 -28.33
CA GLU A 162 9.18 -5.87 -29.34
C GLU A 162 8.48 -6.43 -30.58
N GLU A 163 7.50 -5.70 -31.08
CA GLU A 163 6.86 -6.04 -32.36
C GLU A 163 7.92 -6.06 -33.46
N ARG A 164 8.19 -7.24 -33.98
CA ARG A 164 9.09 -7.40 -35.13
C ARG A 164 8.29 -7.11 -36.39
N GLY A 165 8.34 -5.85 -36.82
CA GLY A 165 7.86 -5.49 -38.13
C GLY A 165 8.61 -6.22 -39.24
N SER A 166 7.96 -6.47 -40.36
CA SER A 166 8.66 -6.93 -41.57
C SER A 166 9.54 -5.85 -42.12
N MET A 167 10.84 -6.12 -42.27
CA MET A 167 11.78 -5.21 -42.96
C MET A 167 11.60 -5.26 -44.50
N ALA A 168 10.69 -6.09 -45.01
CA ALA A 168 10.40 -6.15 -46.42
C ALA A 168 9.68 -4.87 -46.87
N PRO A 169 10.08 -4.28 -48.02
CA PRO A 169 9.38 -3.12 -48.54
C PRO A 169 7.92 -3.48 -48.84
N PHE A 170 7.01 -2.66 -48.35
CA PHE A 170 5.57 -2.84 -48.52
C PHE A 170 5.18 -2.38 -49.94
N HIS A 171 4.98 -3.34 -50.84
CA HIS A 171 4.47 -3.11 -52.18
C HIS A 171 3.09 -3.75 -52.33
N PRO A 172 2.00 -3.02 -51.98
CA PRO A 172 0.67 -3.57 -52.14
C PRO A 172 0.33 -3.75 -53.62
N ALA A 173 -0.04 -4.94 -54.00
CA ALA A 173 -0.49 -5.23 -55.39
C ALA A 173 -1.85 -4.58 -55.66
N GLU A 174 -2.66 -4.38 -54.66
CA GLU A 174 -3.95 -3.71 -54.69
C GLU A 174 -4.07 -2.75 -53.50
N GLN A 175 -4.76 -1.62 -53.70
CA GLN A 175 -4.99 -0.64 -52.62
C GLN A 175 -6.20 -0.99 -51.74
N ASN A 176 -6.62 -2.24 -51.73
CA ASN A 176 -7.77 -2.71 -50.98
C ASN A 176 -7.33 -3.36 -49.63
N ILE A 177 -7.97 -2.94 -48.54
CA ILE A 177 -7.80 -3.59 -47.22
C ILE A 177 -8.99 -4.53 -47.01
N THR A 178 -8.70 -5.81 -46.95
CA THR A 178 -9.74 -6.85 -46.71
C THR A 178 -9.53 -7.49 -45.35
N PHE A 179 -10.51 -7.39 -44.45
CA PHE A 179 -10.52 -8.10 -43.18
C PHE A 179 -11.17 -9.46 -43.37
N ARG A 180 -10.44 -10.56 -43.09
CA ARG A 180 -10.98 -11.93 -43.10
C ARG A 180 -10.79 -12.57 -41.75
N SER A 181 -11.89 -13.03 -41.14
CA SER A 181 -11.90 -13.75 -39.88
C SER A 181 -11.20 -12.97 -38.74
N VAL A 182 -11.44 -11.66 -38.63
CA VAL A 182 -10.94 -10.84 -37.53
C VAL A 182 -11.99 -10.85 -36.44
N SER A 183 -11.62 -11.28 -35.24
CA SER A 183 -12.40 -11.14 -34.00
C SER A 183 -11.63 -10.20 -33.06
N PHE A 184 -12.33 -9.26 -32.43
CA PHE A 184 -11.80 -8.34 -31.44
C PHE A 184 -12.23 -8.78 -30.04
#